data_a9756515c9c84cbb7ed80de33fb58ff7
#
_entry.id   a9756515c9c84cbb7ed80de33fb58ff7
#
_cell.length_a   1.000
_cell.length_b   1.000
_cell.length_c   1.000
_cell.angle_alpha   90.00
_cell.angle_beta   90.00
_cell.angle_gamma   90.00
#
_symmetry.space_group_name_H-M   'P 1'
#
loop_
_entity.id
_entity.type
_entity.pdbx_description
1 polymer ?
#
loop_
_entity_poly.entity_id
_entity_poly.type
_entity_poly.pdbx_seq_one_letter_code
_entity_poly.pdbx_strand_id
1 'polypeptide(L)'
;MFLPTHHSMETGETLGDRLQSRGVSRREFLDFCGKLAIVLGLGELAGPRVARALQAVRRPSVIWIQLQECTGCVESVLRTVEPTIGNLVLEAVSLDYSHTIMAAAGHQAEAALQQAMKENAGKYLLIVTGSVPLADGGVYTTIGGRTAKAVLEEAAQGAAAIVAVGACAHWGSVQAARPNPTGAVGVAEVIKDK
;
A
#
# COMPACT_ATOMS: atom_id res chain seq x y z
N MET A 1 31.53 -17.07 0.37
CA MET A 1 30.14 -16.99 0.87
C MET A 1 29.31 -16.40 -0.27
N PHE A 2 28.74 -17.28 -1.10
CA PHE A 2 27.98 -16.87 -2.29
C PHE A 2 26.58 -16.41 -1.85
N LEU A 3 26.28 -15.17 -2.10
CA LEU A 3 24.89 -14.69 -2.06
C LEU A 3 24.17 -15.29 -3.29
N PRO A 4 22.98 -15.87 -3.14
CA PRO A 4 22.21 -16.33 -4.29
C PRO A 4 21.83 -15.12 -5.14
N THR A 5 22.17 -15.20 -6.41
CA THR A 5 21.73 -14.28 -7.45
C THR A 5 20.20 -14.18 -7.41
N HIS A 6 19.69 -12.96 -7.44
CA HIS A 6 18.28 -12.64 -7.68
C HIS A 6 17.76 -13.47 -8.85
N HIS A 7 17.10 -14.57 -8.55
CA HIS A 7 16.18 -15.17 -9.51
C HIS A 7 15.01 -14.20 -9.62
N SER A 8 14.89 -13.57 -10.76
CA SER A 8 13.66 -12.94 -11.21
C SER A 8 12.54 -13.97 -11.05
N MET A 9 11.78 -13.86 -9.98
CA MET A 9 10.57 -14.65 -9.79
C MET A 9 9.53 -14.13 -10.77
N GLU A 10 9.54 -14.64 -11.98
CA GLU A 10 8.34 -14.75 -12.80
C GLU A 10 7.40 -15.72 -12.09
N THR A 11 6.82 -15.29 -11.00
CA THR A 11 5.76 -16.05 -10.33
C THR A 11 4.47 -15.81 -11.05
N GLY A 12 4.21 -16.61 -12.07
CA GLY A 12 2.90 -16.76 -12.68
C GLY A 12 1.86 -17.41 -11.75
N GLU A 13 2.17 -17.57 -10.47
CA GLU A 13 1.33 -18.21 -9.48
C GLU A 13 0.19 -17.27 -9.08
N THR A 14 -1.04 -17.70 -9.33
CA THR A 14 -2.26 -16.95 -8.97
C THR A 14 -2.61 -17.14 -7.50
N LEU A 15 -3.48 -16.26 -6.96
CA LEU A 15 -4.04 -16.45 -5.62
C LEU A 15 -4.72 -17.81 -5.48
N GLY A 16 -5.37 -18.31 -6.55
CA GLY A 16 -6.00 -19.62 -6.59
C GLY A 16 -4.99 -20.75 -6.39
N ASP A 17 -3.85 -20.69 -7.06
CA ASP A 17 -2.79 -21.71 -6.93
C ASP A 17 -2.22 -21.75 -5.52
N ARG A 18 -2.04 -20.58 -4.89
CA ARG A 18 -1.56 -20.47 -3.50
C ARG A 18 -2.55 -20.99 -2.47
N LEU A 19 -3.84 -20.73 -2.66
CA LEU A 19 -4.86 -21.25 -1.76
C LEU A 19 -4.94 -22.77 -1.85
N GLN A 20 -4.78 -23.34 -3.06
CA GLN A 20 -4.70 -24.79 -3.24
C GLN A 20 -3.46 -25.40 -2.58
N SER A 21 -2.30 -24.78 -2.70
CA SER A 21 -1.06 -25.25 -2.04
C SER A 21 -1.16 -25.20 -0.50
N ARG A 22 -2.03 -24.35 0.04
CA ARG A 22 -2.34 -24.25 1.48
C ARG A 22 -3.49 -25.17 1.93
N GLY A 23 -3.98 -26.04 1.06
CA GLY A 23 -5.01 -27.01 1.39
C GLY A 23 -6.45 -26.48 1.32
N VAL A 24 -6.67 -25.25 0.85
CA VAL A 24 -8.02 -24.72 0.61
C VAL A 24 -8.59 -25.40 -0.62
N SER A 25 -9.67 -26.17 -0.44
CA SER A 25 -10.34 -26.82 -1.55
C SER A 25 -11.05 -25.81 -2.46
N ARG A 26 -11.22 -26.16 -3.75
CA ARG A 26 -11.99 -25.36 -4.72
C ARG A 26 -13.40 -25.03 -4.20
N ARG A 27 -14.02 -25.95 -3.49
CA ARG A 27 -15.37 -25.77 -2.93
C ARG A 27 -15.40 -24.72 -1.84
N GLU A 28 -14.45 -24.77 -0.91
CA GLU A 28 -14.32 -23.79 0.18
C GLU A 28 -14.00 -22.40 -0.39
N PHE A 29 -13.15 -22.33 -1.40
CA PHE A 29 -12.85 -21.06 -2.08
C PHE A 29 -14.09 -20.47 -2.77
N LEU A 30 -14.87 -21.26 -3.49
CA LEU A 30 -16.10 -20.81 -4.16
C LEU A 30 -17.20 -20.41 -3.14
N ASP A 31 -17.32 -21.12 -2.02
CA ASP A 31 -18.23 -20.77 -0.94
C ASP A 31 -17.85 -19.42 -0.31
N PHE A 32 -16.57 -19.22 -0.04
CA PHE A 32 -16.04 -17.93 0.41
C PHE A 32 -16.34 -16.80 -0.59
N CYS A 33 -16.11 -17.01 -1.88
CA CYS A 33 -16.40 -16.01 -2.92
C CYS A 33 -17.89 -15.69 -3.04
N GLY A 34 -18.77 -16.68 -2.82
CA GLY A 34 -20.21 -16.48 -2.76
C GLY A 34 -20.62 -15.59 -1.59
N LYS A 35 -20.12 -15.89 -0.40
CA LYS A 35 -20.36 -15.08 0.81
C LYS A 35 -19.82 -13.66 0.65
N LEU A 36 -18.63 -13.50 0.08
CA LEU A 36 -18.03 -12.21 -0.21
C LEU A 36 -18.88 -11.39 -1.20
N ALA A 37 -19.40 -12.03 -2.24
CA ALA A 37 -20.27 -11.38 -3.21
C ALA A 37 -21.56 -10.81 -2.56
N ILE A 38 -22.15 -11.56 -1.62
CA ILE A 38 -23.32 -11.12 -0.85
C ILE A 38 -22.96 -9.91 0.03
N VAL A 39 -21.85 -9.98 0.77
CA VAL A 39 -21.38 -8.86 1.63
C VAL A 39 -21.10 -7.60 0.83
N LEU A 40 -20.59 -7.74 -0.40
CA LEU A 40 -20.35 -6.62 -1.30
C LEU A 40 -21.62 -6.13 -2.05
N GLY A 41 -22.78 -6.72 -1.77
CA GLY A 41 -24.04 -6.33 -2.42
C GLY A 41 -24.15 -6.73 -3.90
N LEU A 42 -23.28 -7.64 -4.39
CA LEU A 42 -23.24 -8.08 -5.78
C LEU A 42 -24.25 -9.21 -6.09
N GLY A 43 -24.93 -9.75 -5.07
CA GLY A 43 -25.86 -10.87 -5.17
C GLY A 43 -25.20 -12.24 -5.27
N GLU A 44 -25.96 -13.31 -4.96
CA GLU A 44 -25.46 -14.68 -4.87
C GLU A 44 -24.85 -15.21 -6.18
N LEU A 45 -25.39 -14.79 -7.33
CA LEU A 45 -24.92 -15.23 -8.65
C LEU A 45 -23.55 -14.65 -9.05
N ALA A 46 -23.04 -13.66 -8.30
CA ALA A 46 -21.74 -13.05 -8.59
C ALA A 46 -20.55 -13.85 -8.04
N GLY A 47 -20.77 -14.86 -7.18
CA GLY A 47 -19.71 -15.69 -6.60
C GLY A 47 -18.68 -16.21 -7.62
N PRO A 48 -19.07 -16.82 -8.75
CA PRO A 48 -18.13 -17.28 -9.77
C PRO A 48 -17.37 -16.15 -10.48
N ARG A 49 -17.94 -14.93 -10.55
CA ARG A 49 -17.24 -13.74 -11.09
C ARG A 49 -16.20 -13.23 -10.10
N VAL A 50 -16.55 -13.16 -8.82
CA VAL A 50 -15.64 -12.82 -7.74
C VAL A 50 -14.50 -13.85 -7.66
N ALA A 51 -14.81 -15.15 -7.76
CA ALA A 51 -13.79 -16.21 -7.78
C ALA A 51 -12.82 -16.06 -8.95
N ARG A 52 -13.31 -15.79 -10.16
CA ARG A 52 -12.46 -15.55 -11.34
C ARG A 52 -11.60 -14.29 -11.18
N ALA A 53 -12.16 -13.22 -10.65
CA ALA A 53 -11.43 -12.00 -10.37
C ALA A 53 -10.30 -12.27 -9.37
N LEU A 54 -10.58 -12.94 -8.25
CA LEU A 54 -9.58 -13.28 -7.22
C LEU A 54 -8.52 -14.27 -7.74
N GLN A 55 -8.89 -15.24 -8.59
CA GLN A 55 -7.92 -16.16 -9.19
C GLN A 55 -6.97 -15.49 -10.17
N ALA A 56 -7.44 -14.43 -10.85
CA ALA A 56 -6.64 -13.67 -11.81
C ALA A 56 -5.74 -12.61 -11.14
N VAL A 57 -5.95 -12.33 -9.85
CA VAL A 57 -5.17 -11.31 -9.13
C VAL A 57 -3.76 -11.84 -8.89
N ARG A 58 -2.81 -11.25 -9.59
CA ARG A 58 -1.40 -11.22 -9.17
C ARG A 58 -1.33 -10.41 -7.87
N ARG A 59 -0.25 -10.59 -7.09
CA ARG A 59 -0.05 -9.77 -5.88
C ARG A 59 -0.25 -8.30 -6.25
N PRO A 60 -1.15 -7.58 -5.58
CA PRO A 60 -1.31 -6.17 -5.85
C PRO A 60 -0.01 -5.43 -5.55
N SER A 61 0.42 -4.60 -6.48
CA SER A 61 1.52 -3.67 -6.27
C SER A 61 1.14 -2.69 -5.17
N VAL A 62 2.01 -2.51 -4.19
CA VAL A 62 1.84 -1.57 -3.08
C VAL A 62 3.00 -0.60 -3.05
N ILE A 63 2.68 0.67 -3.10
CA ILE A 63 3.59 1.78 -2.83
C ILE A 63 3.18 2.36 -1.48
N TRP A 64 4.06 2.31 -0.50
CA TRP A 64 3.80 2.84 0.83
C TRP A 64 4.70 4.04 1.12
N ILE A 65 4.09 5.22 1.17
CA ILE A 65 4.79 6.47 1.53
C ILE A 65 4.48 6.85 2.97
N GLN A 66 5.52 7.26 3.68
CA GLN A 66 5.44 7.73 5.06
C GLN A 66 5.74 9.23 5.07
N LEU A 67 4.80 10.02 5.58
CA LEU A 67 4.89 11.47 5.60
C LEU A 67 5.26 11.97 7.01
N GLN A 68 4.57 12.99 7.53
CA GLN A 68 4.82 13.48 8.89
C GLN A 68 4.19 12.55 9.92
N GLU A 69 4.96 11.65 10.52
CA GLU A 69 4.47 10.63 11.44
C GLU A 69 5.48 10.24 12.52
N CYS A 70 5.04 9.41 13.46
CA CYS A 70 5.89 8.81 14.51
C CYS A 70 6.40 7.40 14.16
N THR A 71 6.15 6.89 12.94
CA THR A 71 6.43 5.52 12.50
C THR A 71 5.59 4.42 13.20
N GLY A 72 4.69 4.80 14.12
CA GLY A 72 3.89 3.83 14.89
C GLY A 72 2.99 2.94 14.02
N CYS A 73 2.48 3.44 12.89
CA CYS A 73 1.69 2.65 11.96
C CYS A 73 2.54 1.57 11.27
N VAL A 74 3.77 1.90 10.87
CA VAL A 74 4.72 0.95 10.30
C VAL A 74 5.10 -0.12 11.33
N GLU A 75 5.44 0.31 12.55
CA GLU A 75 5.76 -0.60 13.65
C GLU A 75 4.61 -1.56 13.98
N SER A 76 3.36 -1.09 13.93
CA SER A 76 2.18 -1.95 14.13
C SER A 76 2.11 -3.04 13.08
N VAL A 77 2.37 -2.73 11.82
CA VAL A 77 2.37 -3.73 10.73
C VAL A 77 3.53 -4.70 10.88
N LEU A 78 4.73 -4.22 11.26
CA LEU A 78 5.90 -5.08 11.50
C LEU A 78 5.68 -6.07 12.64
N ARG A 79 4.81 -5.74 13.59
CA ARG A 79 4.48 -6.57 14.76
C ARG A 79 3.25 -7.46 14.59
N THR A 80 2.66 -7.52 13.40
CA THR A 80 1.50 -8.39 13.16
C THR A 80 1.88 -9.86 13.33
N VAL A 81 0.99 -10.61 13.95
CA VAL A 81 1.18 -12.05 14.20
C VAL A 81 0.36 -12.91 13.24
N GLU A 82 -0.78 -12.39 12.75
CA GLU A 82 -1.65 -13.08 11.78
C GLU A 82 -2.36 -12.06 10.87
N PRO A 83 -1.98 -11.97 9.58
CA PRO A 83 -0.80 -12.60 8.99
C PRO A 83 0.51 -12.03 9.55
N THR A 84 1.58 -12.81 9.54
CA THR A 84 2.90 -12.26 9.87
C THR A 84 3.34 -11.27 8.78
N ILE A 85 4.25 -10.35 9.12
CA ILE A 85 4.81 -9.42 8.12
C ILE A 85 5.45 -10.17 6.93
N GLY A 86 6.09 -11.30 7.18
CA GLY A 86 6.65 -12.15 6.13
C GLY A 86 5.57 -12.64 5.17
N ASN A 87 4.45 -13.17 5.69
CA ASN A 87 3.33 -13.61 4.87
C ASN A 87 2.71 -12.45 4.09
N LEU A 88 2.58 -11.28 4.73
CA LEU A 88 2.01 -10.11 4.08
C LEU A 88 2.86 -9.67 2.87
N VAL A 89 4.15 -9.43 3.09
CA VAL A 89 5.06 -8.86 2.08
C VAL A 89 5.49 -9.90 1.03
N LEU A 90 5.69 -11.17 1.44
CA LEU A 90 6.17 -12.19 0.52
C LEU A 90 5.06 -12.92 -0.23
N GLU A 91 3.83 -12.95 0.32
CA GLU A 91 2.76 -13.78 -0.24
C GLU A 91 1.52 -12.97 -0.65
N ALA A 92 1.10 -11.97 0.15
CA ALA A 92 -0.17 -11.29 -0.07
C ALA A 92 -0.05 -10.10 -1.03
N VAL A 93 1.01 -9.29 -0.90
CA VAL A 93 1.23 -8.08 -1.71
C VAL A 93 2.62 -8.07 -2.35
N SER A 94 2.81 -7.27 -3.37
CA SER A 94 4.13 -6.87 -3.85
C SER A 94 4.43 -5.50 -3.27
N LEU A 95 5.25 -5.43 -2.23
CA LEU A 95 5.66 -4.15 -1.64
C LEU A 95 6.80 -3.57 -2.49
N ASP A 96 6.43 -2.75 -3.47
CA ASP A 96 7.37 -2.25 -4.47
C ASP A 96 8.15 -1.03 -3.96
N TYR A 97 7.58 -0.29 -3.00
CA TYR A 97 8.25 0.82 -2.35
C TYR A 97 7.78 1.01 -0.90
N SER A 98 8.74 1.17 0.00
CA SER A 98 8.52 1.69 1.36
C SER A 98 9.85 2.19 1.93
N HIS A 99 10.01 3.49 2.05
CA HIS A 99 11.31 4.08 2.42
C HIS A 99 11.76 3.77 3.85
N THR A 100 10.90 3.25 4.72
CA THR A 100 11.29 2.86 6.09
C THR A 100 11.76 1.41 6.21
N ILE A 101 11.34 0.52 5.31
CA ILE A 101 11.66 -0.91 5.41
C ILE A 101 12.38 -1.47 4.17
N MET A 102 12.66 -0.64 3.17
CA MET A 102 13.45 -1.04 2.00
C MET A 102 14.96 -0.89 2.28
N ALA A 103 15.78 -1.66 1.56
CA ALA A 103 17.23 -1.57 1.67
C ALA A 103 17.82 -0.37 0.90
N ALA A 104 17.15 0.11 -0.14
CA ALA A 104 17.61 1.23 -0.94
C ALA A 104 17.53 2.56 -0.16
N ALA A 105 18.49 3.47 -0.40
CA ALA A 105 18.53 4.78 0.22
C ALA A 105 18.95 5.87 -0.80
N GLY A 106 18.67 7.14 -0.49
CA GLY A 106 19.04 8.29 -1.33
C GLY A 106 18.48 8.18 -2.75
N HIS A 107 19.32 8.43 -3.75
CA HIS A 107 18.92 8.41 -5.16
C HIS A 107 18.36 7.03 -5.61
N GLN A 108 18.82 5.94 -5.02
CA GLN A 108 18.31 4.61 -5.34
C GLN A 108 16.87 4.43 -4.85
N ALA A 109 16.53 4.96 -3.69
CA ALA A 109 15.17 4.92 -3.17
C ALA A 109 14.23 5.77 -4.02
N GLU A 110 14.64 6.98 -4.41
CA GLU A 110 13.88 7.84 -5.32
C GLU A 110 13.65 7.17 -6.69
N ALA A 111 14.70 6.56 -7.25
CA ALA A 111 14.59 5.83 -8.51
C ALA A 111 13.61 4.64 -8.39
N ALA A 112 13.65 3.91 -7.28
CA ALA A 112 12.73 2.80 -7.01
C ALA A 112 11.27 3.29 -6.94
N LEU A 113 11.00 4.44 -6.29
CA LEU A 113 9.66 5.03 -6.26
C LEU A 113 9.16 5.36 -7.67
N GLN A 114 9.99 6.07 -8.45
CA GLN A 114 9.63 6.45 -9.81
C GLN A 114 9.39 5.24 -10.72
N GLN A 115 10.23 4.22 -10.60
CA GLN A 115 10.08 2.98 -11.34
C GLN A 115 8.79 2.25 -10.96
N ALA A 116 8.52 2.09 -9.65
CA ALA A 116 7.31 1.43 -9.16
C ALA A 116 6.04 2.14 -9.65
N MET A 117 5.98 3.47 -9.60
CA MET A 117 4.86 4.27 -10.11
C MET A 117 4.67 4.09 -11.62
N LYS A 118 5.76 4.09 -12.39
CA LYS A 118 5.73 3.97 -13.84
C LYS A 118 5.27 2.59 -14.30
N GLU A 119 5.85 1.53 -13.72
CA GLU A 119 5.56 0.14 -14.11
C GLU A 119 4.15 -0.29 -13.72
N ASN A 120 3.63 0.25 -12.63
CA ASN A 120 2.33 -0.12 -12.09
C ASN A 120 1.26 0.97 -12.23
N ALA A 121 1.44 1.92 -13.14
CA ALA A 121 0.51 3.03 -13.34
C ALA A 121 -0.92 2.55 -13.52
N GLY A 122 -1.86 3.10 -12.74
CA GLY A 122 -3.27 2.71 -12.71
C GLY A 122 -3.57 1.39 -12.01
N LYS A 123 -2.58 0.72 -11.40
CA LYS A 123 -2.75 -0.63 -10.83
C LYS A 123 -2.25 -0.75 -9.39
N TYR A 124 -1.42 0.15 -8.90
CA TYR A 124 -0.91 0.05 -7.54
C TYR A 124 -1.85 0.63 -6.50
N LEU A 125 -1.80 0.05 -5.33
CA LEU A 125 -2.41 0.59 -4.12
C LEU A 125 -1.41 1.53 -3.45
N LEU A 126 -1.79 2.79 -3.30
CA LEU A 126 -1.00 3.77 -2.55
C LEU A 126 -1.41 3.74 -1.08
N ILE A 127 -0.53 3.25 -0.21
CA ILE A 127 -0.68 3.35 1.24
C ILE A 127 0.03 4.61 1.70
N VAL A 128 -0.65 5.42 2.49
CA VAL A 128 -0.10 6.66 3.05
C VAL A 128 -0.23 6.63 4.56
N THR A 129 0.88 6.81 5.26
CA THR A 129 0.91 7.08 6.70
C THR A 129 1.48 8.47 6.95
N GLY A 130 1.08 9.08 8.08
CA GLY A 130 1.50 10.43 8.41
C GLY A 130 0.60 11.53 7.84
N SER A 131 0.67 12.71 8.45
CA SER A 131 -0.02 13.92 8.03
C SER A 131 0.74 14.68 6.95
N VAL A 132 0.09 15.62 6.28
CA VAL A 132 0.70 16.47 5.27
C VAL A 132 0.84 17.88 5.81
N PRO A 133 2.06 18.38 6.09
CA PRO A 133 2.26 19.76 6.49
C PRO A 133 2.06 20.69 5.29
N LEU A 134 1.30 21.77 5.46
CA LEU A 134 1.01 22.75 4.41
C LEU A 134 1.60 24.14 4.66
N ALA A 135 1.94 24.46 5.91
CA ALA A 135 2.53 25.76 6.25
C ALA A 135 3.90 25.94 5.55
N ASP A 136 4.24 27.18 5.25
CA ASP A 136 5.50 27.57 4.60
C ASP A 136 5.83 26.77 3.33
N GLY A 137 4.80 26.43 2.54
CA GLY A 137 4.96 25.65 1.32
C GLY A 137 5.22 24.15 1.55
N GLY A 138 5.00 23.65 2.78
CA GLY A 138 5.13 22.22 3.10
C GLY A 138 6.55 21.77 3.44
N VAL A 139 7.46 22.69 3.74
CA VAL A 139 8.89 22.40 3.98
C VAL A 139 9.18 21.57 5.23
N TYR A 140 8.21 21.43 6.12
CA TYR A 140 8.37 20.69 7.40
C TYR A 140 8.51 19.18 7.25
N THR A 141 8.22 18.63 6.08
CA THR A 141 8.50 17.23 5.73
C THR A 141 8.94 17.16 4.27
N THR A 142 10.17 16.69 4.05
CA THR A 142 10.75 16.52 2.72
C THR A 142 11.24 15.10 2.52
N ILE A 143 11.04 14.58 1.31
CA ILE A 143 11.46 13.24 0.88
C ILE A 143 12.20 13.42 -0.45
N GLY A 144 13.46 13.04 -0.51
CA GLY A 144 14.28 13.21 -1.69
C GLY A 144 14.39 14.68 -2.15
N GLY A 145 14.37 15.64 -1.22
CA GLY A 145 14.40 17.09 -1.52
C GLY A 145 13.07 17.69 -1.99
N ARG A 146 12.00 16.91 -2.05
CA ARG A 146 10.65 17.33 -2.42
C ARG A 146 9.74 17.37 -1.20
N THR A 147 8.77 18.27 -1.17
CA THR A 147 7.81 18.32 -0.05
C THR A 147 6.93 17.06 -0.02
N ALA A 148 6.50 16.66 1.18
CA ALA A 148 5.56 15.55 1.37
C ALA A 148 4.30 15.70 0.50
N LYS A 149 3.79 16.94 0.38
CA LYS A 149 2.67 17.27 -0.49
C LYS A 149 2.96 16.92 -1.95
N ALA A 150 4.09 17.35 -2.49
CA ALA A 150 4.45 17.10 -3.89
C ALA A 150 4.61 15.61 -4.19
N VAL A 151 5.24 14.85 -3.27
CA VAL A 151 5.38 13.40 -3.40
C VAL A 151 4.02 12.70 -3.36
N LEU A 152 3.14 13.10 -2.44
CA LEU A 152 1.78 12.56 -2.35
C LEU A 152 0.97 12.84 -3.61
N GLU A 153 0.98 14.07 -4.10
CA GLU A 153 0.22 14.46 -5.30
C GLU A 153 0.68 13.69 -6.54
N GLU A 154 1.98 13.51 -6.71
CA GLU A 154 2.54 12.70 -7.80
C GLU A 154 2.12 11.24 -7.68
N ALA A 155 2.34 10.61 -6.51
CA ALA A 155 2.01 9.22 -6.31
C ALA A 155 0.49 8.95 -6.39
N ALA A 156 -0.34 9.90 -6.03
CA ALA A 156 -1.79 9.77 -6.13
C ALA A 156 -2.30 9.75 -7.58
N GLN A 157 -1.58 10.36 -8.54
CA GLN A 157 -2.04 10.44 -9.94
C GLN A 157 -2.18 9.08 -10.62
N GLY A 158 -1.25 8.17 -10.33
CA GLY A 158 -1.21 6.84 -10.94
C GLY A 158 -1.78 5.73 -10.05
N ALA A 159 -2.30 6.03 -8.87
CA ALA A 159 -2.83 5.02 -7.96
C ALA A 159 -4.19 4.51 -8.40
N ALA A 160 -4.42 3.18 -8.33
CA ALA A 160 -5.73 2.58 -8.51
C ALA A 160 -6.65 2.84 -7.30
N ALA A 161 -6.06 2.90 -6.11
CA ALA A 161 -6.74 3.27 -4.87
C ALA A 161 -5.73 3.85 -3.88
N ILE A 162 -6.23 4.69 -2.97
CA ILE A 162 -5.42 5.34 -1.93
C ILE A 162 -5.99 4.97 -0.56
N VAL A 163 -5.13 4.53 0.34
CA VAL A 163 -5.50 4.15 1.71
C VAL A 163 -4.71 4.99 2.70
N ALA A 164 -5.39 5.88 3.40
CA ALA A 164 -4.84 6.65 4.52
C ALA A 164 -4.87 5.78 5.79
N VAL A 165 -3.69 5.38 6.27
CA VAL A 165 -3.55 4.48 7.43
C VAL A 165 -3.10 5.28 8.65
N GLY A 166 -3.87 5.12 9.73
CA GLY A 166 -3.62 5.77 11.01
C GLY A 166 -4.20 7.19 11.11
N ALA A 167 -4.33 7.68 12.34
CA ALA A 167 -4.96 8.96 12.66
C ALA A 167 -4.25 10.15 11.99
N CYS A 168 -2.92 10.08 11.85
CA CYS A 168 -2.13 11.15 11.21
C CYS A 168 -2.52 11.32 9.74
N ALA A 169 -2.59 10.22 8.99
CA ALA A 169 -2.99 10.25 7.59
C ALA A 169 -4.48 10.58 7.40
N HIS A 170 -5.32 10.16 8.36
CA HIS A 170 -6.77 10.35 8.24
C HIS A 170 -7.19 11.80 8.48
N TRP A 171 -6.72 12.43 9.55
CA TRP A 171 -7.14 13.79 9.92
C TRP A 171 -6.04 14.69 10.52
N GLY A 172 -4.77 14.24 10.52
CA GLY A 172 -3.63 15.01 11.00
C GLY A 172 -3.17 14.70 12.42
N SER A 173 -4.01 14.10 13.28
CA SER A 173 -3.69 13.63 14.63
C SER A 173 -2.97 14.68 15.50
N VAL A 174 -1.92 14.26 16.23
CA VAL A 174 -1.14 15.11 17.15
C VAL A 174 -0.51 16.30 16.41
N GLN A 175 -0.07 16.12 15.19
CA GLN A 175 0.54 17.18 14.38
C GLN A 175 -0.44 18.30 14.04
N ALA A 176 -1.73 17.94 13.84
CA ALA A 176 -2.81 18.91 13.57
C ALA A 176 -3.41 19.52 14.85
N ALA A 177 -3.01 19.04 16.05
CA ALA A 177 -3.46 19.61 17.30
C ALA A 177 -2.95 21.06 17.45
N ARG A 178 -3.77 21.92 18.08
CA ARG A 178 -3.38 23.33 18.30
C ARG A 178 -2.11 23.43 19.12
N PRO A 179 -1.18 24.31 18.72
CA PRO A 179 -1.28 25.42 17.75
C PRO A 179 -1.09 25.03 16.27
N ASN A 180 -0.83 23.77 15.93
CA ASN A 180 -0.57 23.27 14.56
C ASN A 180 0.45 24.12 13.76
N PRO A 181 1.68 24.22 14.22
CA PRO A 181 2.67 25.12 13.63
C PRO A 181 3.06 24.72 12.18
N THR A 182 2.90 23.47 11.83
CA THR A 182 3.22 22.96 10.48
C THR A 182 2.05 23.04 9.50
N GLY A 183 0.86 23.45 9.96
CA GLY A 183 -0.35 23.41 9.15
C GLY A 183 -0.69 21.99 8.69
N ALA A 184 -0.47 21.00 9.56
CA ALA A 184 -0.68 19.59 9.25
C ALA A 184 -2.16 19.28 9.02
N VAL A 185 -2.43 18.51 7.96
CA VAL A 185 -3.78 18.05 7.57
C VAL A 185 -3.76 16.55 7.25
N GLY A 186 -4.94 15.96 7.14
CA GLY A 186 -5.09 14.60 6.62
C GLY A 186 -4.87 14.51 5.11
N VAL A 187 -4.60 13.31 4.62
CA VAL A 187 -4.33 13.02 3.21
C VAL A 187 -5.49 13.46 2.31
N ALA A 188 -6.73 13.19 2.72
CA ALA A 188 -7.93 13.54 1.95
C ALA A 188 -8.07 15.05 1.68
N GLU A 189 -7.53 15.90 2.56
CA GLU A 189 -7.56 17.36 2.36
C GLU A 189 -6.69 17.80 1.17
N VAL A 190 -5.66 17.03 0.84
CA VAL A 190 -4.71 17.33 -0.23
C VAL A 190 -5.13 16.76 -1.58
N ILE A 191 -5.81 15.62 -1.57
CA ILE A 191 -6.19 14.87 -2.78
C ILE A 191 -7.69 14.94 -3.10
N LYS A 192 -8.40 15.98 -2.62
CA LYS A 192 -9.87 16.14 -2.77
C LYS A 192 -10.38 16.05 -4.21
N ASP A 193 -9.56 16.45 -5.16
CA ASP A 193 -9.94 16.59 -6.57
C ASP A 193 -9.50 15.38 -7.43
N LYS A 194 -9.20 14.23 -6.79
CA LYS A 194 -8.68 13.04 -7.47
C LYS A 194 -9.49 11.79 -7.21
#